data_f71b084d1c324f51d795ee4501434353
#
_entry.id   f71b084d1c324f51d795ee4501434353
#
_cell.length_a   1.000
_cell.length_b   1.000
_cell.length_c   1.000
_cell.angle_alpha   90.00
_cell.angle_beta   90.00
_cell.angle_gamma   90.00
#
_symmetry.space_group_name_H-M   'P 1'
#
loop_
_entity.id
_entity.type
_entity.pdbx_description
1 polymer ?
#
loop_
_entity_poly.entity_id
_entity_poly.type
_entity_poly.pdbx_seq_one_letter_code
_entity_poly.pdbx_strand_id
1 'polypeptide(L)'
;KDIISLVKDYAIWKENAQGISRGRAKKRHLQRKKGLQKGFGSRKGSKNARNPQKLEWKRRVRLLRAYLKTLRDKQYITIANYHMLYMKAKGGFFRSLKHIKLYVNEHKLLQKTQTTQEQTKM
;
A
#
# COMPACT_ATOMS: atom_id res chain seq x y z
N LYS A 1 34.76 -9.88 38.82
CA LYS A 1 34.17 -11.12 38.25
C LYS A 1 33.19 -10.71 37.17
N ASP A 2 33.30 -11.30 36.02
CA ASP A 2 32.47 -10.95 34.87
C ASP A 2 31.05 -11.48 35.06
N ILE A 3 30.05 -10.71 34.63
CA ILE A 3 28.62 -11.06 34.70
C ILE A 3 28.39 -12.48 34.12
N ILE A 4 29.16 -12.87 33.08
CA ILE A 4 29.06 -14.18 32.44
C ILE A 4 29.42 -15.33 33.40
N SER A 5 30.43 -15.17 34.27
CA SER A 5 30.75 -16.20 35.26
C SER A 5 29.65 -16.31 36.32
N LEU A 6 29.09 -15.19 36.78
CA LEU A 6 28.02 -15.21 37.75
C LEU A 6 26.73 -15.84 37.23
N VAL A 7 26.46 -15.72 35.92
CA VAL A 7 25.33 -16.41 35.25
C VAL A 7 25.62 -17.91 35.12
N LYS A 8 26.87 -18.30 34.83
CA LYS A 8 27.26 -19.73 34.77
C LYS A 8 27.19 -20.40 36.13
N ASP A 9 27.57 -19.68 37.19
CA ASP A 9 27.55 -20.17 38.56
C ASP A 9 26.15 -20.10 39.21
N TYR A 10 25.13 -19.76 38.42
CA TYR A 10 23.73 -19.58 38.86
C TYR A 10 23.57 -18.57 40.04
N ALA A 11 24.54 -17.68 40.23
CA ALA A 11 24.45 -16.60 41.21
C ALA A 11 23.51 -15.45 40.77
N ILE A 12 23.36 -15.32 39.43
CA ILE A 12 22.45 -14.37 38.83
C ILE A 12 21.60 -15.14 37.78
N TRP A 13 20.30 -14.99 37.84
CA TRP A 13 19.37 -15.55 36.86
C TRP A 13 18.35 -14.53 36.41
N LYS A 14 17.80 -14.74 35.24
CA LYS A 14 16.74 -13.92 34.68
C LYS A 14 15.38 -14.45 35.13
N GLU A 15 14.67 -13.69 35.94
CA GLU A 15 13.28 -13.96 36.25
C GLU A 15 12.37 -13.27 35.24
N ASN A 16 11.43 -14.03 34.68
CA ASN A 16 10.47 -13.48 33.74
C ASN A 16 9.36 -12.76 34.50
N ALA A 17 9.04 -11.51 34.10
CA ALA A 17 7.93 -10.78 34.67
C ALA A 17 6.61 -11.56 34.50
N GLN A 18 5.82 -11.65 35.56
CA GLN A 18 4.48 -12.19 35.50
C GLN A 18 3.59 -11.25 34.68
N GLY A 19 2.77 -11.81 33.79
CA GLY A 19 1.93 -11.01 32.93
C GLY A 19 1.08 -11.85 31.97
N ILE A 20 0.25 -11.18 31.19
CA ILE A 20 -0.62 -11.83 30.22
C ILE A 20 0.22 -12.25 29.00
N SER A 21 0.31 -13.56 28.75
CA SER A 21 1.02 -14.10 27.59
C SER A 21 0.39 -13.64 26.28
N ARG A 22 1.20 -13.02 25.42
CA ARG A 22 0.79 -12.60 24.08
C ARG A 22 1.24 -13.58 22.96
N GLY A 23 1.74 -14.74 23.30
CA GLY A 23 2.25 -15.73 22.33
C GLY A 23 1.21 -16.10 21.27
N ARG A 24 0.01 -16.47 21.68
CA ARG A 24 -1.13 -16.79 20.78
C ARG A 24 -1.55 -15.58 19.93
N ALA A 25 -1.58 -14.39 20.51
CA ALA A 25 -1.90 -13.16 19.79
C ALA A 25 -0.85 -12.83 18.72
N LYS A 26 0.44 -12.97 19.04
CA LYS A 26 1.56 -12.78 18.08
C LYS A 26 1.48 -13.80 16.95
N LYS A 27 1.27 -15.09 17.24
CA LYS A 27 1.11 -16.15 16.23
C LYS A 27 -0.06 -15.85 15.28
N ARG A 28 -1.22 -15.48 15.84
CA ARG A 28 -2.41 -15.09 15.04
C ARG A 28 -2.14 -13.85 14.17
N HIS A 29 -1.47 -12.85 14.71
CA HIS A 29 -1.09 -11.65 13.96
C HIS A 29 -0.19 -11.98 12.76
N LEU A 30 0.83 -12.82 12.95
CA LEU A 30 1.70 -13.30 11.88
C LEU A 30 0.93 -14.03 10.77
N GLN A 31 -0.01 -14.93 11.14
CA GLN A 31 -0.85 -15.61 10.15
C GLN A 31 -1.74 -14.63 9.37
N ARG A 32 -2.35 -13.66 10.05
CA ARG A 32 -3.14 -12.61 9.39
C ARG A 32 -2.30 -11.72 8.47
N LYS A 33 -1.06 -11.42 8.84
CA LYS A 33 -0.11 -10.66 8.00
C LYS A 33 0.22 -11.41 6.70
N LYS A 34 0.29 -12.75 6.75
CA LYS A 34 0.43 -13.63 5.58
C LYS A 34 -0.85 -13.75 4.74
N GLY A 35 -1.95 -13.10 5.12
CA GLY A 35 -3.25 -13.21 4.43
C GLY A 35 -4.08 -14.42 4.82
N LEU A 36 -3.61 -15.27 5.73
CA LEU A 36 -4.29 -16.46 6.23
C LEU A 36 -5.33 -16.13 7.32
N GLN A 37 -6.13 -17.10 7.73
CA GLN A 37 -7.19 -16.97 8.75
C GLN A 37 -8.25 -15.90 8.40
N LYS A 38 -8.62 -15.79 7.12
CA LYS A 38 -9.64 -14.87 6.61
C LYS A 38 -10.89 -15.61 6.09
N GLY A 39 -11.06 -16.86 6.44
CA GLY A 39 -12.19 -17.68 6.03
C GLY A 39 -13.55 -17.20 6.59
N PHE A 40 -14.62 -17.81 6.09
CA PHE A 40 -16.00 -17.46 6.49
C PHE A 40 -16.27 -17.69 7.97
N GLY A 41 -15.66 -18.69 8.59
CA GLY A 41 -15.85 -19.03 10.01
C GLY A 41 -15.43 -17.95 11.02
N SER A 42 -14.52 -17.04 10.63
CA SER A 42 -14.13 -15.90 11.47
C SER A 42 -14.85 -14.59 11.14
N ARG A 43 -15.83 -14.61 10.24
CA ARG A 43 -16.58 -13.43 9.81
C ARG A 43 -17.88 -13.32 10.58
N LYS A 44 -17.98 -12.36 11.51
CA LYS A 44 -19.19 -12.10 12.29
C LYS A 44 -20.10 -11.02 11.71
N GLY A 45 -19.59 -10.10 10.92
CA GLY A 45 -20.37 -9.04 10.32
C GLY A 45 -20.62 -9.24 8.82
N SER A 46 -21.64 -8.57 8.27
CA SER A 46 -21.91 -8.54 6.83
C SER A 46 -20.72 -8.02 6.02
N LYS A 47 -20.69 -8.28 4.71
CA LYS A 47 -19.64 -7.80 3.81
C LYS A 47 -19.48 -6.28 3.89
N ASN A 48 -20.59 -5.54 3.88
CA ASN A 48 -20.56 -4.08 3.93
C ASN A 48 -20.13 -3.53 5.29
N ALA A 49 -20.50 -4.18 6.40
CA ALA A 49 -20.06 -3.79 7.75
C ALA A 49 -18.54 -3.95 7.90
N ARG A 50 -17.95 -4.99 7.29
CA ARG A 50 -16.51 -5.27 7.35
C ARG A 50 -15.67 -4.45 6.36
N ASN A 51 -16.23 -4.15 5.20
CA ASN A 51 -15.60 -3.34 4.15
C ASN A 51 -16.65 -2.50 3.42
N PRO A 52 -16.98 -1.30 3.93
CA PRO A 52 -17.96 -0.41 3.32
C PRO A 52 -17.57 -0.05 1.89
N GLN A 53 -18.47 -0.27 0.93
CA GLN A 53 -18.23 0.01 -0.50
C GLN A 53 -17.80 1.45 -0.76
N LYS A 54 -18.43 2.42 -0.07
CA LYS A 54 -18.09 3.84 -0.18
C LYS A 54 -16.65 4.13 0.27
N LEU A 55 -16.17 3.46 1.31
CA LEU A 55 -14.80 3.64 1.81
C LEU A 55 -13.79 3.07 0.82
N GLU A 56 -14.07 1.90 0.26
CA GLU A 56 -13.23 1.26 -0.75
C GLU A 56 -13.15 2.11 -2.03
N TRP A 57 -14.30 2.62 -2.50
CA TRP A 57 -14.34 3.53 -3.62
C TRP A 57 -13.52 4.81 -3.36
N LYS A 58 -13.69 5.45 -2.19
CA LYS A 58 -12.91 6.63 -1.81
C LYS A 58 -11.40 6.36 -1.84
N ARG A 59 -10.95 5.23 -1.29
CA ARG A 59 -9.52 4.84 -1.29
C ARG A 59 -8.98 4.69 -2.70
N ARG A 60 -9.74 4.00 -3.56
CA ARG A 60 -9.37 3.79 -4.98
C ARG A 60 -9.28 5.10 -5.74
N VAL A 61 -10.31 5.92 -5.68
CA VAL A 61 -10.33 7.21 -6.39
C VAL A 61 -9.23 8.15 -5.90
N ARG A 62 -8.97 8.21 -4.60
CA ARG A 62 -7.86 9.02 -4.05
C ARG A 62 -6.51 8.57 -4.58
N LEU A 63 -6.26 7.26 -4.62
CA LEU A 63 -5.02 6.71 -5.18
C LEU A 63 -4.85 7.06 -6.66
N LEU A 64 -5.89 6.89 -7.47
CA LEU A 64 -5.86 7.20 -8.90
C LEU A 64 -5.66 8.70 -9.14
N ARG A 65 -6.34 9.55 -8.39
CA ARG A 65 -6.20 11.01 -8.48
C ARG A 65 -4.81 11.50 -8.07
N ALA A 66 -4.24 10.94 -7.02
CA ALA A 66 -2.87 11.25 -6.60
C ALA A 66 -1.87 10.94 -7.72
N TYR A 67 -2.00 9.79 -8.36
CA TYR A 67 -1.16 9.43 -9.51
C TYR A 67 -1.35 10.39 -10.70
N LEU A 68 -2.60 10.70 -11.07
CA LEU A 68 -2.88 11.66 -12.15
C LEU A 68 -2.33 13.06 -11.85
N LYS A 69 -2.44 13.51 -10.59
CA LYS A 69 -1.85 14.76 -10.14
C LYS A 69 -0.33 14.76 -10.34
N THR A 70 0.35 13.69 -9.94
CA THR A 70 1.79 13.54 -10.15
C THR A 70 2.17 13.62 -11.64
N LEU A 71 1.40 12.99 -12.54
CA LEU A 71 1.64 13.06 -13.99
C LEU A 71 1.46 14.48 -14.54
N ARG A 72 0.43 15.19 -14.06
CA ARG A 72 0.19 16.59 -14.44
C ARG A 72 1.28 17.52 -13.94
N ASP A 73 1.63 17.41 -12.66
CA ASP A 73 2.61 18.30 -12.00
C ASP A 73 4.02 18.11 -12.59
N LYS A 74 4.33 16.90 -13.07
CA LYS A 74 5.56 16.60 -13.83
C LYS A 74 5.45 16.86 -15.34
N GLN A 75 4.33 17.43 -15.80
CA GLN A 75 4.10 17.72 -17.23
C GLN A 75 4.20 16.50 -18.17
N TYR A 76 4.00 15.28 -17.64
CA TYR A 76 4.00 14.06 -18.45
C TYR A 76 2.73 13.87 -19.28
N ILE A 77 1.65 14.60 -18.96
CA ILE A 77 0.40 14.57 -19.69
C ILE A 77 -0.13 15.99 -19.89
N THR A 78 -0.87 16.21 -20.99
CA THR A 78 -1.58 17.48 -21.24
C THR A 78 -2.72 17.69 -20.24
N ILE A 79 -3.12 18.95 -20.04
CA ILE A 79 -4.26 19.31 -19.17
C ILE A 79 -5.55 18.64 -19.68
N ALA A 80 -5.76 18.60 -21.00
CA ALA A 80 -6.92 17.94 -21.61
C ALA A 80 -6.98 16.44 -21.27
N ASN A 81 -5.85 15.73 -21.45
CA ASN A 81 -5.73 14.31 -21.10
C ASN A 81 -5.91 14.07 -19.59
N TYR A 82 -5.38 14.96 -18.75
CA TYR A 82 -5.60 14.91 -17.30
C TYR A 82 -7.10 14.97 -16.96
N HIS A 83 -7.85 15.91 -17.53
CA HIS A 83 -9.29 16.04 -17.29
C HIS A 83 -10.07 14.81 -17.76
N MET A 84 -9.76 14.29 -18.95
CA MET A 84 -10.38 13.08 -19.48
C MET A 84 -10.15 11.88 -18.54
N LEU A 85 -8.91 11.65 -18.12
CA LEU A 85 -8.54 10.55 -17.21
C LEU A 85 -9.16 10.72 -15.82
N TYR A 86 -9.25 11.96 -15.33
CA TYR A 86 -9.87 12.30 -14.06
C TYR A 86 -11.36 11.94 -14.05
N MET A 87 -12.10 12.27 -15.11
CA MET A 87 -13.51 11.94 -15.24
C MET A 87 -13.73 10.43 -15.37
N LYS A 88 -12.88 9.72 -16.15
CA LYS A 88 -12.90 8.25 -16.23
C LYS A 88 -12.62 7.60 -14.86
N ALA A 89 -11.67 8.14 -14.09
CA ALA A 89 -11.38 7.66 -12.74
C ALA A 89 -12.57 7.85 -11.78
N LYS A 90 -13.27 9.00 -11.86
CA LYS A 90 -14.50 9.27 -11.10
C LYS A 90 -15.60 8.28 -11.47
N GLY A 91 -15.80 8.00 -12.74
CA GLY A 91 -16.79 7.06 -13.26
C GLY A 91 -16.50 5.57 -12.98
N GLY A 92 -15.36 5.25 -12.35
CA GLY A 92 -15.04 3.87 -11.99
C GLY A 92 -14.43 3.03 -13.12
N PHE A 93 -14.09 3.64 -14.26
CA PHE A 93 -13.47 2.94 -15.40
C PHE A 93 -12.19 2.21 -15.00
N PHE A 94 -11.36 2.82 -14.16
CA PHE A 94 -10.11 2.23 -13.72
C PHE A 94 -10.28 1.42 -12.44
N ARG A 95 -10.05 0.10 -12.53
CA ARG A 95 -10.11 -0.82 -11.38
C ARG A 95 -8.93 -0.68 -10.43
N SER A 96 -7.75 -0.31 -10.95
CA SER A 96 -6.49 -0.25 -10.20
C SER A 96 -5.52 0.76 -10.79
N LEU A 97 -4.46 1.07 -10.02
CA LEU A 97 -3.35 1.90 -10.51
C LEU A 97 -2.62 1.26 -11.70
N LYS A 98 -2.52 -0.08 -11.74
CA LYS A 98 -1.91 -0.80 -12.85
C LYS A 98 -2.72 -0.59 -14.14
N HIS A 99 -4.05 -0.64 -14.05
CA HIS A 99 -4.94 -0.44 -15.20
C HIS A 99 -4.80 0.97 -15.80
N ILE A 100 -4.74 2.04 -14.98
CA ILE A 100 -4.55 3.39 -15.51
C ILE A 100 -3.17 3.58 -16.13
N LYS A 101 -2.11 2.97 -15.57
CA LYS A 101 -0.77 3.00 -16.16
C LYS A 101 -0.75 2.34 -17.54
N LEU A 102 -1.37 1.17 -17.65
CA LEU A 102 -1.49 0.44 -18.91
C LEU A 102 -2.24 1.29 -19.95
N TYR A 103 -3.41 1.81 -19.59
CA TYR A 103 -4.22 2.68 -20.44
C TYR A 103 -3.44 3.90 -20.97
N VAL A 104 -2.70 4.57 -20.10
CA VAL A 104 -1.88 5.76 -20.46
C VAL A 104 -0.80 5.38 -21.48
N ASN A 105 -0.18 4.20 -21.33
CA ASN A 105 0.85 3.70 -22.25
C ASN A 105 0.26 3.27 -23.59
N GLU A 106 -0.83 2.49 -23.59
CA GLU A 106 -1.51 2.00 -24.81
C GLU A 106 -1.99 3.14 -25.69
N HIS A 107 -2.58 4.17 -25.08
CA HIS A 107 -3.06 5.35 -25.80
C HIS A 107 -1.98 6.40 -26.05
N LYS A 108 -0.71 6.12 -25.68
CA LYS A 108 0.42 7.03 -25.88
C LYS A 108 0.16 8.45 -25.36
N LEU A 109 -0.50 8.55 -24.22
CA LEU A 109 -0.90 9.84 -23.63
C LEU A 109 0.26 10.56 -22.92
N LEU A 110 1.42 9.90 -22.75
CA LEU A 110 2.61 10.50 -22.17
C LEU A 110 3.29 11.42 -23.19
N GLN A 111 3.57 12.64 -22.77
CA GLN A 111 4.45 13.54 -23.51
C GLN A 111 5.90 13.15 -23.28
N LYS A 112 6.71 13.10 -24.33
CA LYS A 112 8.18 13.01 -24.21
C LYS A 112 8.65 14.33 -23.62
N THR A 113 9.13 14.33 -22.39
CA THR A 113 9.79 15.49 -21.79
C THR A 113 11.03 15.83 -22.61
N GLN A 114 11.14 17.06 -23.09
CA GLN A 114 12.26 17.56 -23.91
C GLN A 114 13.58 17.70 -23.13
N THR A 115 13.76 17.06 -22.01
CA THR A 115 14.92 17.25 -21.11
C THR A 115 16.15 16.40 -21.49
N THR A 116 16.14 15.67 -22.62
CA THR A 116 17.27 14.79 -22.96
C THR A 116 18.02 15.23 -24.25
N GLN A 117 17.84 16.45 -24.74
CA GLN A 117 18.56 16.92 -25.95
C GLN A 117 19.67 17.95 -25.71
N GLU A 118 19.91 18.40 -24.48
CA GLU A 118 20.97 19.36 -24.20
C GLU A 118 22.30 18.77 -23.73
N GLN A 119 22.41 17.46 -23.54
CA GLN A 119 23.66 16.84 -23.08
C GLN A 119 24.45 16.12 -24.20
N THR A 120 24.08 16.25 -25.47
CA THR A 120 24.84 15.62 -26.57
C THR A 120 25.42 16.65 -27.54
N LYS A 121 25.53 17.91 -27.14
CA LYS A 121 26.28 18.95 -27.89
C LYS A 121 27.22 19.68 -26.94
N MET A 122 28.25 19.02 -26.50
CA MET A 122 29.53 19.56 -26.08
C MET A 122 30.60 18.55 -26.40
#